data_14d30cada1de2687b50f78b757f3bfac
#
_entry.id   14d30cada1de2687b50f78b757f3bfac
#
_cell.length_a   1.000
_cell.length_b   1.000
_cell.length_c   1.000
_cell.angle_alpha   90.00
_cell.angle_beta   90.00
_cell.angle_gamma   90.00
#
_symmetry.space_group_name_H-M   'P 1'
#
loop_
_entity.id
_entity.type
_entity.pdbx_description
1 polymer ?
#
loop_
_entity_poly.entity_id
_entity_poly.type
_entity_poly.pdbx_seq_one_letter_code
_entity_poly.pdbx_strand_id
1 'polypeptide(L)'
;MLRQRRRNPSESGENSAKYLTQFFLGSGFCIVAAYSFLCMAMQDLKVTLIQSDLHWEDIGANLAMFEEKIWQIGQSTDVIVLPEMFTTGFTMKANKLAEMMNLRTFKWMKQMADQTGALILGSFVANVHERFYNRLLWMEPGGTFKTYDKRHLFRMAEEQSVYSQGESLLIGHWKGWRICPLICYDLRFPVWSRNRWNSSLKKTSYDLLIYVANWPQIRSTAWETLLRARAIENLSYCVGVNRVGTDGNGIDYNGHSAIIGPKGDTIFSVEGVEAIKTLELNAHALQAYRDRFPAFLDADDFTIESEIFEEKDFLHGLS
;
A
#
# COMPACT_ATOMS: atom_id res chain seq x y z
N MET A 1 23.96 -52.60 5.06
CA MET A 1 25.41 -52.41 5.28
C MET A 1 25.80 -51.10 4.66
N LEU A 2 25.92 -50.03 5.47
CA LEU A 2 26.77 -48.87 5.15
C LEU A 2 26.85 -48.01 6.41
N ARG A 3 28.05 -47.72 6.77
CA ARG A 3 28.53 -47.25 8.09
C ARG A 3 28.13 -45.81 8.41
N GLN A 4 27.61 -45.66 9.64
CA GLN A 4 27.62 -44.40 10.40
C GLN A 4 29.08 -44.02 10.72
N ARG A 5 29.40 -42.72 10.52
CA ARG A 5 30.53 -42.09 11.24
C ARG A 5 29.97 -40.98 12.12
N ARG A 6 29.94 -41.30 13.40
CA ARG A 6 29.88 -40.31 14.51
C ARG A 6 31.21 -39.57 14.55
N ARG A 7 31.16 -38.26 14.76
CA ARG A 7 32.24 -37.49 15.38
C ARG A 7 31.67 -36.73 16.56
N ASN A 8 32.28 -36.96 17.68
CA ASN A 8 32.05 -36.36 19.01
C ASN A 8 32.63 -34.92 19.07
N PRO A 9 32.12 -34.09 20.00
CA PRO A 9 32.59 -32.73 20.24
C PRO A 9 33.68 -32.70 21.30
N SER A 10 34.62 -31.79 21.18
CA SER A 10 35.46 -31.33 22.28
C SER A 10 35.95 -29.90 22.03
N GLU A 11 35.54 -29.03 22.93
CA GLU A 11 36.32 -28.07 23.70
C GLU A 11 36.88 -26.80 23.08
N SER A 12 36.60 -25.75 23.85
CA SER A 12 37.40 -24.52 24.10
C SER A 12 37.43 -23.47 23.01
N GLY A 13 37.15 -22.24 23.25
CA GLY A 13 37.67 -21.36 24.21
C GLY A 13 37.06 -19.98 24.19
N GLU A 14 36.83 -19.49 25.33
CA GLU A 14 36.75 -18.07 25.66
C GLU A 14 38.00 -17.32 25.15
N ASN A 15 37.76 -16.13 24.61
CA ASN A 15 38.63 -14.97 24.61
C ASN A 15 38.66 -14.27 23.25
N SER A 16 37.86 -13.25 23.11
CA SER A 16 38.17 -12.11 22.23
C SER A 16 37.35 -10.86 22.61
N ALA A 17 37.46 -10.51 23.88
CA ALA A 17 37.11 -9.18 24.35
C ALA A 17 38.33 -8.55 25.02
N LYS A 18 39.29 -8.05 24.22
CA LYS A 18 40.36 -7.16 24.70
C LYS A 18 41.30 -6.92 23.51
N TYR A 19 41.08 -5.88 22.74
CA TYR A 19 42.06 -5.09 21.99
C TYR A 19 41.34 -3.94 21.29
N LEU A 20 41.06 -2.90 22.06
CA LEU A 20 40.78 -1.55 21.52
C LEU A 20 41.06 -0.53 22.63
N THR A 21 42.34 -0.39 22.94
CA THR A 21 42.82 0.83 23.62
C THR A 21 44.25 1.09 23.17
N GLN A 22 44.47 2.26 22.72
CA GLN A 22 45.72 2.97 22.36
C GLN A 22 46.01 3.05 20.86
N PHE A 23 45.54 4.14 20.26
CA PHE A 23 46.38 5.08 19.52
C PHE A 23 45.72 6.45 19.55
N PHE A 24 46.26 7.32 20.36
CA PHE A 24 45.97 8.75 20.40
C PHE A 24 47.13 9.52 19.75
N LEU A 25 46.74 10.65 19.15
CA LEU A 25 47.52 11.83 18.79
C LEU A 25 47.92 11.98 17.32
N GLY A 26 47.16 12.89 16.65
CA GLY A 26 47.54 13.50 15.38
C GLY A 26 46.36 14.27 14.79
N SER A 27 46.25 15.53 15.15
CA SER A 27 45.49 16.64 14.57
C SER A 27 44.76 16.42 13.24
N GLY A 28 43.44 16.45 13.26
CA GLY A 28 42.60 16.53 12.08
C GLY A 28 41.15 16.23 12.46
N PHE A 29 40.37 17.25 12.80
CA PHE A 29 38.91 17.12 13.03
C PHE A 29 38.26 16.65 11.75
N CYS A 30 38.09 15.37 11.57
CA CYS A 30 37.16 14.81 10.61
C CYS A 30 35.95 14.31 11.42
N ILE A 31 34.91 15.14 11.51
CA ILE A 31 33.61 14.73 12.03
C ILE A 31 33.04 13.79 10.97
N VAL A 32 33.32 12.50 11.09
CA VAL A 32 32.53 11.46 10.44
C VAL A 32 31.22 11.42 11.22
N ALA A 33 30.21 12.13 10.73
CA ALA A 33 28.84 11.94 11.13
C ALA A 33 28.47 10.50 10.77
N ALA A 34 28.66 9.59 11.73
CA ALA A 34 28.07 8.27 11.67
C ALA A 34 26.54 8.50 11.71
N TYR A 35 25.92 8.56 10.54
CA TYR A 35 24.49 8.35 10.41
C TYR A 35 24.24 6.90 10.84
N SER A 36 24.06 6.71 12.14
CA SER A 36 23.40 5.51 12.62
C SER A 36 21.97 5.60 12.07
N PHE A 37 21.70 4.88 10.98
CA PHE A 37 20.37 4.43 10.66
C PHE A 37 19.92 3.58 11.86
N LEU A 38 19.38 4.23 12.88
CA LEU A 38 18.61 3.56 13.90
C LEU A 38 17.47 2.91 13.11
N CYS A 39 17.57 1.60 12.90
CA CYS A 39 16.44 0.81 12.43
C CYS A 39 15.38 0.96 13.50
N MET A 40 14.48 1.93 13.35
CA MET A 40 13.37 2.10 14.27
C MET A 40 12.63 0.78 14.32
N ALA A 41 12.56 0.16 15.47
CA ALA A 41 11.74 -1.03 15.66
C ALA A 41 10.32 -0.69 15.22
N MET A 42 9.67 -1.60 14.50
CA MET A 42 8.30 -1.47 14.07
C MET A 42 7.41 -1.26 15.30
N GLN A 43 6.75 -0.11 15.39
CA GLN A 43 5.80 0.24 16.46
C GLN A 43 4.39 -0.13 16.02
N ASP A 44 3.45 -0.22 16.96
CA ASP A 44 2.05 -0.36 16.60
C ASP A 44 1.61 0.83 15.73
N LEU A 45 0.76 0.57 14.72
CA LEU A 45 0.38 1.53 13.70
C LEU A 45 -1.11 1.82 13.77
N LYS A 46 -1.48 3.09 13.94
CA LYS A 46 -2.87 3.52 13.92
C LYS A 46 -3.29 3.87 12.51
N VAL A 47 -4.27 3.13 11.98
CA VAL A 47 -4.80 3.31 10.64
C VAL A 47 -6.24 3.79 10.73
N THR A 48 -6.53 4.92 10.10
CA THR A 48 -7.89 5.44 9.92
C THR A 48 -8.36 5.16 8.51
N LEU A 49 -9.47 4.45 8.39
CA LEU A 49 -10.19 4.29 7.14
C LEU A 49 -11.38 5.25 7.09
N ILE A 50 -11.62 5.86 5.93
CA ILE A 50 -12.76 6.76 5.70
C ILE A 50 -13.60 6.20 4.55
N GLN A 51 -14.74 5.60 4.90
CA GLN A 51 -15.76 5.14 3.96
C GLN A 51 -16.78 6.24 3.77
N SER A 52 -16.99 6.71 2.53
CA SER A 52 -17.87 7.85 2.24
C SER A 52 -18.71 7.63 1.00
N ASP A 53 -19.83 8.32 0.93
CA ASP A 53 -20.52 8.59 -0.32
C ASP A 53 -19.79 9.72 -1.05
N LEU A 54 -19.43 9.49 -2.31
CA LEU A 54 -18.66 10.44 -3.10
C LEU A 54 -19.59 11.31 -3.93
N HIS A 55 -19.36 12.62 -3.92
CA HIS A 55 -20.00 13.55 -4.85
C HIS A 55 -19.50 13.27 -6.26
N TRP A 56 -20.43 12.81 -7.12
CA TRP A 56 -20.09 12.38 -8.48
C TRP A 56 -19.46 13.50 -9.30
N GLU A 57 -18.21 13.30 -9.74
CA GLU A 57 -17.44 14.21 -10.60
C GLU A 57 -17.29 15.65 -10.05
N ASP A 58 -17.41 15.84 -8.73
CA ASP A 58 -17.21 17.13 -8.08
C ASP A 58 -16.00 17.11 -7.15
N ILE A 59 -14.85 17.51 -7.70
CA ILE A 59 -13.58 17.55 -6.96
C ILE A 59 -13.68 18.46 -5.73
N GLY A 60 -14.37 19.61 -5.87
CA GLY A 60 -14.48 20.60 -4.80
C GLY A 60 -15.27 20.10 -3.61
N ALA A 61 -16.44 19.54 -3.88
CA ALA A 61 -17.31 19.00 -2.85
C ALA A 61 -16.64 17.80 -2.13
N ASN A 62 -15.99 16.91 -2.88
CA ASN A 62 -15.29 15.78 -2.29
C ASN A 62 -14.11 16.20 -1.38
N LEU A 63 -13.28 17.14 -1.82
CA LEU A 63 -12.17 17.64 -0.98
C LEU A 63 -12.69 18.29 0.30
N ALA A 64 -13.74 19.12 0.23
CA ALA A 64 -14.35 19.74 1.41
C ALA A 64 -14.94 18.69 2.37
N MET A 65 -15.66 17.70 1.84
CA MET A 65 -16.22 16.61 2.63
C MET A 65 -15.12 15.78 3.34
N PHE A 66 -14.06 15.42 2.63
CA PHE A 66 -12.96 14.67 3.26
C PHE A 66 -12.18 15.50 4.28
N GLU A 67 -12.03 16.81 4.07
CA GLU A 67 -11.44 17.71 5.05
C GLU A 67 -12.26 17.70 6.35
N GLU A 68 -13.58 17.87 6.25
CA GLU A 68 -14.49 17.79 7.41
C GLU A 68 -14.37 16.44 8.12
N LYS A 69 -14.35 15.32 7.37
CA LYS A 69 -14.22 13.97 7.94
C LYS A 69 -12.86 13.74 8.62
N ILE A 70 -11.78 14.29 8.07
CA ILE A 70 -10.45 14.22 8.68
C ILE A 70 -10.45 14.98 10.03
N TRP A 71 -11.11 16.13 10.12
CA TRP A 71 -11.25 16.89 11.38
C TRP A 71 -12.12 16.17 12.40
N GLN A 72 -12.99 15.26 12.00
CA GLN A 72 -13.80 14.43 12.90
C GLN A 72 -13.02 13.23 13.47
N ILE A 73 -11.78 12.99 13.07
CA ILE A 73 -10.95 11.94 13.66
C ILE A 73 -10.62 12.31 15.10
N GLY A 74 -11.30 11.70 16.06
CA GLY A 74 -11.25 12.05 17.48
C GLY A 74 -10.00 11.56 18.23
N GLN A 75 -8.98 11.03 17.55
CA GLN A 75 -7.76 10.49 18.15
C GLN A 75 -6.56 10.61 17.20
N SER A 76 -5.35 10.44 17.73
CA SER A 76 -4.15 10.40 16.89
C SER A 76 -4.21 9.24 15.90
N THR A 77 -3.75 9.47 14.68
CA THR A 77 -3.64 8.46 13.63
C THR A 77 -2.30 8.57 12.92
N ASP A 78 -1.81 7.44 12.40
CA ASP A 78 -0.54 7.38 11.69
C ASP A 78 -0.73 7.31 10.18
N VAL A 79 -1.85 6.74 9.74
CA VAL A 79 -2.21 6.58 8.32
C VAL A 79 -3.69 6.88 8.15
N ILE A 80 -4.03 7.71 7.17
CA ILE A 80 -5.41 7.97 6.73
C ILE A 80 -5.57 7.40 5.33
N VAL A 81 -6.58 6.56 5.14
CA VAL A 81 -6.86 5.90 3.86
C VAL A 81 -8.21 6.38 3.31
N LEU A 82 -8.16 6.98 2.11
CA LEU A 82 -9.31 7.45 1.35
C LEU A 82 -9.64 6.45 0.23
N PRO A 83 -10.88 6.45 -0.32
CA PRO A 83 -11.27 5.55 -1.40
C PRO A 83 -10.48 5.76 -2.71
N GLU A 84 -10.70 4.87 -3.69
CA GLU A 84 -10.26 5.05 -5.08
C GLU A 84 -10.95 6.27 -5.70
N MET A 85 -10.21 7.04 -6.53
CA MET A 85 -10.71 8.25 -7.20
C MET A 85 -11.57 9.11 -6.25
N PHE A 86 -11.06 9.31 -5.03
CA PHE A 86 -11.83 9.93 -3.95
C PHE A 86 -12.31 11.34 -4.27
N THR A 87 -11.73 11.99 -5.27
CA THR A 87 -12.10 13.34 -5.71
C THR A 87 -13.23 13.37 -6.74
N THR A 88 -13.52 12.25 -7.41
CA THR A 88 -14.45 12.24 -8.56
C THR A 88 -15.45 11.08 -8.54
N GLY A 89 -15.15 10.00 -7.81
CA GLY A 89 -15.74 8.70 -8.07
C GLY A 89 -15.12 8.04 -9.31
N PHE A 90 -15.49 6.79 -9.59
CA PHE A 90 -14.92 5.99 -10.69
C PHE A 90 -15.48 6.43 -12.05
N THR A 91 -14.87 7.46 -12.64
CA THR A 91 -15.29 8.11 -13.89
C THR A 91 -14.40 7.77 -15.07
N MET A 92 -14.97 7.74 -16.27
CA MET A 92 -14.23 7.64 -17.53
C MET A 92 -14.04 9.01 -18.22
N LYS A 93 -14.39 10.12 -17.56
CA LYS A 93 -14.22 11.48 -18.11
C LYS A 93 -12.85 12.07 -17.74
N ALA A 94 -11.78 11.29 -17.87
CA ALA A 94 -10.43 11.72 -17.51
C ALA A 94 -10.00 13.01 -18.19
N ASN A 95 -10.36 13.20 -19.46
CA ASN A 95 -10.03 14.41 -20.23
C ASN A 95 -10.58 15.73 -19.63
N LYS A 96 -11.58 15.65 -18.75
CA LYS A 96 -12.20 16.82 -18.09
C LYS A 96 -11.78 16.95 -16.61
N LEU A 97 -11.46 15.83 -15.97
CA LEU A 97 -11.35 15.74 -14.51
C LEU A 97 -9.93 15.42 -14.04
N ALA A 98 -9.03 15.07 -14.96
CA ALA A 98 -7.65 14.77 -14.59
C ALA A 98 -6.91 16.03 -14.15
N GLU A 99 -6.18 15.88 -13.06
CA GLU A 99 -5.31 16.93 -12.53
C GLU A 99 -3.84 16.57 -12.78
N MET A 100 -3.04 17.55 -13.17
CA MET A 100 -1.58 17.40 -13.15
C MET A 100 -1.08 17.33 -11.70
N MET A 101 0.08 16.71 -11.49
CA MET A 101 0.75 16.73 -10.20
C MET A 101 1.01 18.17 -9.76
N ASN A 102 1.04 18.39 -8.43
CA ASN A 102 1.20 19.70 -7.78
C ASN A 102 0.01 20.67 -7.94
N LEU A 103 -1.15 20.20 -8.41
CA LEU A 103 -2.39 20.98 -8.44
C LEU A 103 -3.24 20.78 -7.18
N ARG A 104 -4.55 20.93 -7.30
CA ARG A 104 -5.53 21.03 -6.20
C ARG A 104 -5.48 19.82 -5.27
N THR A 105 -5.70 18.61 -5.81
CA THR A 105 -5.71 17.37 -5.01
C THR A 105 -4.37 17.13 -4.31
N PHE A 106 -3.26 17.30 -5.02
CA PHE A 106 -1.93 17.15 -4.44
C PHE A 106 -1.68 18.13 -3.28
N LYS A 107 -2.00 19.43 -3.50
CA LYS A 107 -1.83 20.47 -2.48
C LYS A 107 -2.71 20.23 -1.27
N TRP A 108 -3.94 19.79 -1.49
CA TRP A 108 -4.88 19.44 -0.43
C TRP A 108 -4.37 18.26 0.39
N MET A 109 -3.93 17.16 -0.26
CA MET A 109 -3.38 16.01 0.47
C MET A 109 -2.14 16.39 1.27
N LYS A 110 -1.25 17.25 0.72
CA LYS A 110 -0.10 17.76 1.45
C LYS A 110 -0.54 18.57 2.68
N GLN A 111 -1.49 19.47 2.53
CA GLN A 111 -2.03 20.26 3.63
C GLN A 111 -2.60 19.37 4.73
N MET A 112 -3.42 18.38 4.37
CA MET A 112 -4.01 17.46 5.34
C MET A 112 -2.94 16.59 6.04
N ALA A 113 -1.93 16.13 5.32
CA ALA A 113 -0.81 15.39 5.90
C ALA A 113 -0.01 16.26 6.89
N ASP A 114 0.30 17.50 6.52
CA ASP A 114 1.02 18.43 7.39
C ASP A 114 0.23 18.74 8.69
N GLN A 115 -1.09 18.92 8.58
CA GLN A 115 -1.95 19.28 9.71
C GLN A 115 -2.23 18.12 10.65
N THR A 116 -2.35 16.89 10.11
CA THR A 116 -2.62 15.69 10.92
C THR A 116 -1.38 15.00 11.44
N GLY A 117 -0.21 15.25 10.81
CA GLY A 117 1.01 14.50 11.07
C GLY A 117 0.95 13.05 10.58
N ALA A 118 -0.07 12.68 9.78
CA ALA A 118 -0.31 11.35 9.28
C ALA A 118 0.07 11.19 7.80
N LEU A 119 0.45 9.97 7.41
CA LEU A 119 0.50 9.57 6.02
C LEU A 119 -0.91 9.53 5.44
N ILE A 120 -1.16 10.16 4.29
CA ILE A 120 -2.44 10.08 3.60
C ILE A 120 -2.31 9.29 2.30
N LEU A 121 -3.21 8.34 2.11
CA LEU A 121 -3.31 7.48 0.92
C LEU A 121 -4.69 7.62 0.29
N GLY A 122 -4.73 7.80 -1.01
CA GLY A 122 -5.96 7.84 -1.81
C GLY A 122 -5.63 7.97 -3.28
N SER A 123 -6.49 7.50 -4.18
CA SER A 123 -6.24 7.68 -5.61
C SER A 123 -7.12 8.75 -6.23
N PHE A 124 -6.65 9.34 -7.30
CA PHE A 124 -7.33 10.37 -8.07
C PHE A 124 -7.02 10.22 -9.56
N VAL A 125 -7.74 10.94 -10.41
CA VAL A 125 -7.51 10.97 -11.85
C VAL A 125 -6.34 11.90 -12.16
N ALA A 126 -5.19 11.34 -12.52
CA ALA A 126 -3.97 12.09 -12.78
C ALA A 126 -3.70 12.23 -14.28
N ASN A 127 -3.22 13.41 -14.70
CA ASN A 127 -2.66 13.65 -16.02
C ASN A 127 -1.14 13.74 -15.93
N VAL A 128 -0.44 12.88 -16.66
CA VAL A 128 1.03 12.85 -16.72
C VAL A 128 1.44 12.78 -18.18
N HIS A 129 2.02 13.84 -18.71
CA HIS A 129 2.44 13.93 -20.12
C HIS A 129 1.34 13.50 -21.10
N GLU A 130 0.14 14.07 -20.93
CA GLU A 130 -1.05 13.80 -21.76
C GLU A 130 -1.62 12.37 -21.67
N ARG A 131 -1.11 11.55 -20.75
CA ARG A 131 -1.68 10.25 -20.38
C ARG A 131 -2.43 10.35 -19.07
N PHE A 132 -3.55 9.65 -18.99
CA PHE A 132 -4.36 9.60 -17.77
C PHE A 132 -4.08 8.35 -16.98
N TYR A 133 -4.05 8.47 -15.66
CA TYR A 133 -3.82 7.38 -14.72
C TYR A 133 -4.81 7.44 -13.57
N ASN A 134 -5.27 6.29 -13.11
CA ASN A 134 -5.83 6.12 -11.79
C ASN A 134 -4.64 6.02 -10.83
N ARG A 135 -4.22 7.15 -10.26
CA ARG A 135 -2.99 7.30 -9.50
C ARG A 135 -3.25 7.40 -8.02
N LEU A 136 -2.73 6.47 -7.25
CA LEU A 136 -2.66 6.58 -5.80
C LEU A 136 -1.50 7.50 -5.43
N LEU A 137 -1.78 8.45 -4.56
CA LEU A 137 -0.78 9.32 -3.96
C LEU A 137 -0.53 8.88 -2.51
N TRP A 138 0.72 8.63 -2.21
CA TRP A 138 1.29 8.45 -0.89
C TRP A 138 1.85 9.80 -0.47
N MET A 139 1.19 10.49 0.45
CA MET A 139 1.58 11.83 0.88
C MET A 139 1.97 11.84 2.36
N GLU A 140 3.25 12.08 2.63
CA GLU A 140 3.80 12.22 3.97
C GLU A 140 3.72 13.67 4.46
N PRO A 141 3.66 13.93 5.78
CA PRO A 141 3.92 15.25 6.33
C PRO A 141 5.26 15.81 5.82
N GLY A 142 5.31 17.12 5.59
CA GLY A 142 6.48 17.77 4.97
C GLY A 142 6.48 17.72 3.44
N GLY A 143 5.55 16.97 2.83
CA GLY A 143 5.34 16.95 1.37
C GLY A 143 6.19 15.95 0.60
N THR A 144 6.90 15.04 1.29
CA THR A 144 7.48 13.86 0.64
C THR A 144 6.35 13.00 0.10
N PHE A 145 6.45 12.56 -1.14
CA PHE A 145 5.40 11.76 -1.75
C PHE A 145 5.95 10.61 -2.60
N LYS A 146 5.11 9.60 -2.81
CA LYS A 146 5.31 8.50 -3.75
C LYS A 146 4.01 8.29 -4.52
N THR A 147 4.07 7.63 -5.66
CA THR A 147 2.90 7.35 -6.50
C THR A 147 2.83 5.88 -6.88
N TYR A 148 1.61 5.38 -7.01
CA TYR A 148 1.32 4.09 -7.59
C TYR A 148 0.22 4.27 -8.64
N ASP A 149 0.48 3.87 -9.87
CA ASP A 149 -0.51 3.85 -10.93
C ASP A 149 -1.16 2.46 -11.00
N LYS A 150 -2.48 2.42 -11.07
CA LYS A 150 -3.26 1.18 -11.11
C LYS A 150 -2.73 0.24 -12.19
N ARG A 151 -2.35 -0.97 -11.78
CA ARG A 151 -1.80 -1.97 -12.71
C ARG A 151 -2.88 -2.63 -13.56
N HIS A 152 -4.00 -3.03 -12.93
CA HIS A 152 -5.05 -3.77 -13.61
C HIS A 152 -6.27 -2.88 -13.84
N LEU A 153 -6.48 -2.52 -15.09
CA LEU A 153 -7.58 -1.67 -15.50
C LEU A 153 -8.86 -2.49 -15.70
N PHE A 154 -9.99 -1.98 -15.22
CA PHE A 154 -11.26 -2.70 -15.18
C PHE A 154 -11.96 -2.68 -16.56
N ARG A 155 -11.75 -3.75 -17.34
CA ARG A 155 -12.24 -3.87 -18.73
C ARG A 155 -13.76 -3.74 -18.90
N MET A 156 -14.55 -4.18 -17.91
CA MET A 156 -16.01 -4.06 -17.99
C MET A 156 -16.52 -2.61 -18.04
N ALA A 157 -15.72 -1.67 -17.53
CA ALA A 157 -15.99 -0.23 -17.61
C ALA A 157 -15.14 0.45 -18.71
N GLU A 158 -14.46 -0.32 -19.56
CA GLU A 158 -13.58 0.18 -20.60
C GLU A 158 -12.46 1.09 -20.05
N GLU A 159 -12.03 0.87 -18.80
CA GLU A 159 -10.99 1.71 -18.15
C GLU A 159 -9.70 1.73 -18.96
N GLN A 160 -9.34 0.63 -19.64
CA GLN A 160 -8.16 0.52 -20.50
C GLN A 160 -8.21 1.40 -21.77
N SER A 161 -9.39 1.87 -22.15
CA SER A 161 -9.56 2.77 -23.28
C SER A 161 -9.35 4.24 -22.93
N VAL A 162 -9.30 4.54 -21.62
CA VAL A 162 -9.18 5.91 -21.08
C VAL A 162 -7.89 6.10 -20.31
N TYR A 163 -7.51 5.12 -19.48
CA TYR A 163 -6.37 5.21 -18.58
C TYR A 163 -5.22 4.33 -19.04
N SER A 164 -4.02 4.78 -18.74
CA SER A 164 -2.80 3.97 -18.89
C SER A 164 -2.57 3.13 -17.64
N GLN A 165 -2.11 1.89 -17.83
CA GLN A 165 -1.75 1.01 -16.72
C GLN A 165 -0.40 1.40 -16.09
N GLY A 166 -0.25 1.13 -14.79
CA GLY A 166 1.03 1.22 -14.10
C GLY A 166 1.91 -0.01 -14.36
N GLU A 167 3.22 0.15 -14.16
CA GLU A 167 4.21 -0.90 -14.42
C GLU A 167 4.96 -1.33 -13.16
N SER A 168 4.92 -0.51 -12.11
CA SER A 168 5.75 -0.69 -10.92
C SER A 168 4.92 -0.83 -9.66
N LEU A 169 5.29 -1.79 -8.81
CA LEU A 169 4.72 -1.94 -7.49
C LEU A 169 5.35 -0.91 -6.53
N LEU A 170 4.52 -0.26 -5.73
CA LEU A 170 4.98 0.63 -4.66
C LEU A 170 5.06 -0.14 -3.33
N ILE A 171 6.23 -0.08 -2.69
CA ILE A 171 6.38 -0.44 -1.28
C ILE A 171 6.97 0.77 -0.56
N GLY A 172 6.16 1.42 0.24
CA GLY A 172 6.56 2.57 1.04
C GLY A 172 6.96 2.17 2.46
N HIS A 173 7.77 3.01 3.12
CA HIS A 173 8.17 2.83 4.52
C HIS A 173 7.59 3.97 5.35
N TRP A 174 6.84 3.64 6.41
CA TRP A 174 6.27 4.61 7.33
C TRP A 174 6.27 4.06 8.76
N LYS A 175 6.85 4.80 9.70
CA LYS A 175 6.96 4.41 11.12
C LYS A 175 7.41 2.96 11.35
N GLY A 176 8.38 2.50 10.56
CA GLY A 176 8.93 1.15 10.64
C GLY A 176 8.13 0.07 9.89
N TRP A 177 6.94 0.40 9.38
CA TRP A 177 6.13 -0.51 8.56
C TRP A 177 6.48 -0.39 7.09
N ARG A 178 6.44 -1.52 6.39
CA ARG A 178 6.48 -1.60 4.93
C ARG A 178 5.05 -1.77 4.44
N ILE A 179 4.57 -0.81 3.68
CA ILE A 179 3.18 -0.73 3.24
C ILE A 179 3.14 -0.81 1.73
N CYS A 180 2.28 -1.70 1.21
CA CYS A 180 2.02 -1.88 -0.21
C CYS A 180 0.60 -1.40 -0.53
N PRO A 181 0.42 -0.17 -1.05
CA PRO A 181 -0.89 0.32 -1.48
C PRO A 181 -1.21 -0.11 -2.90
N LEU A 182 -2.45 -0.55 -3.12
CA LEU A 182 -2.98 -1.04 -4.39
C LEU A 182 -4.37 -0.45 -4.63
N ILE A 183 -4.86 -0.57 -5.87
CA ILE A 183 -6.12 0.06 -6.28
C ILE A 183 -7.11 -1.01 -6.76
N CYS A 184 -8.21 -1.14 -6.04
CA CYS A 184 -9.48 -1.77 -6.43
C CYS A 184 -9.30 -3.11 -7.17
N TYR A 185 -9.35 -3.11 -8.48
CA TYR A 185 -9.30 -4.29 -9.33
C TYR A 185 -7.99 -5.10 -9.19
N ASP A 186 -6.90 -4.48 -8.71
CA ASP A 186 -5.65 -5.18 -8.37
C ASP A 186 -5.88 -6.29 -7.35
N LEU A 187 -6.92 -6.17 -6.51
CA LEU A 187 -7.30 -7.18 -5.54
C LEU A 187 -7.58 -8.56 -6.18
N ARG A 188 -7.97 -8.61 -7.46
CA ARG A 188 -8.24 -9.87 -8.15
C ARG A 188 -6.99 -10.62 -8.62
N PHE A 189 -5.83 -9.99 -8.54
CA PHE A 189 -4.59 -10.49 -9.13
C PHE A 189 -3.54 -10.82 -8.06
N PRO A 190 -3.56 -12.04 -7.48
CA PRO A 190 -2.71 -12.42 -6.35
C PRO A 190 -1.21 -12.35 -6.68
N VAL A 191 -0.83 -12.63 -7.91
CA VAL A 191 0.58 -12.61 -8.33
C VAL A 191 1.20 -11.23 -8.19
N TRP A 192 0.42 -10.16 -8.51
CA TRP A 192 0.88 -8.78 -8.38
C TRP A 192 1.08 -8.35 -6.93
N SER A 193 0.22 -8.80 -6.03
CA SER A 193 0.27 -8.47 -4.60
C SER A 193 1.05 -9.47 -3.76
N ARG A 194 1.70 -10.48 -4.37
CA ARG A 194 2.39 -11.52 -3.60
C ARG A 194 3.53 -10.96 -2.76
N ASN A 195 3.48 -11.21 -1.46
CA ASN A 195 4.54 -10.86 -0.52
C ASN A 195 5.73 -11.81 -0.71
N ARG A 196 6.88 -11.27 -1.08
CA ARG A 196 8.07 -12.06 -1.37
C ARG A 196 9.03 -12.05 -0.20
N TRP A 197 9.71 -13.17 0.01
CA TRP A 197 10.79 -13.26 0.97
C TRP A 197 12.11 -12.81 0.32
N ASN A 198 12.80 -11.89 0.99
CA ASN A 198 14.17 -11.52 0.61
C ASN A 198 15.14 -12.20 1.57
N SER A 199 15.82 -13.26 1.09
CA SER A 199 16.75 -14.07 1.90
C SER A 199 17.96 -13.27 2.40
N SER A 200 18.44 -12.31 1.62
CA SER A 200 19.59 -11.46 1.99
C SER A 200 19.24 -10.49 3.12
N LEU A 201 18.03 -9.93 3.10
CA LEU A 201 17.55 -9.01 4.13
C LEU A 201 16.81 -9.73 5.27
N LYS A 202 16.52 -11.02 5.12
CA LYS A 202 15.69 -11.83 6.05
C LYS A 202 14.37 -11.14 6.37
N LYS A 203 13.68 -10.65 5.34
CA LYS A 203 12.43 -9.89 5.46
C LYS A 203 11.48 -10.21 4.31
N THR A 204 10.19 -10.18 4.61
CA THR A 204 9.14 -10.12 3.59
C THR A 204 9.13 -8.73 2.94
N SER A 205 8.52 -8.58 1.75
CA SER A 205 8.49 -7.30 1.05
C SER A 205 7.67 -6.25 1.80
N TYR A 206 6.58 -6.63 2.46
CA TYR A 206 5.71 -5.71 3.20
C TYR A 206 5.05 -6.36 4.42
N ASP A 207 4.46 -5.51 5.26
CA ASP A 207 3.78 -5.86 6.52
C ASP A 207 2.28 -5.58 6.44
N LEU A 208 1.89 -4.64 5.59
CA LEU A 208 0.53 -4.16 5.42
C LEU A 208 0.21 -3.99 3.93
N LEU A 209 -0.88 -4.60 3.49
CA LEU A 209 -1.54 -4.33 2.21
C LEU A 209 -2.67 -3.32 2.42
N ILE A 210 -2.81 -2.36 1.52
CA ILE A 210 -3.92 -1.41 1.50
C ILE A 210 -4.55 -1.42 0.11
N TYR A 211 -5.87 -1.60 0.05
CA TYR A 211 -6.65 -1.48 -1.17
C TYR A 211 -7.63 -0.32 -1.04
N VAL A 212 -7.52 0.67 -1.94
CA VAL A 212 -8.50 1.74 -2.10
C VAL A 212 -9.43 1.39 -3.26
N ALA A 213 -10.76 1.58 -3.10
CA ALA A 213 -11.72 1.05 -4.08
C ALA A 213 -12.96 1.91 -4.30
N ASN A 214 -13.53 1.75 -5.51
CA ASN A 214 -14.94 1.92 -5.86
C ASN A 214 -15.44 0.52 -6.30
N TRP A 215 -15.71 -0.36 -5.33
CA TRP A 215 -16.10 -1.76 -5.58
C TRP A 215 -17.60 -1.92 -5.46
N PRO A 216 -18.32 -2.24 -6.56
CA PRO A 216 -19.77 -2.27 -6.58
C PRO A 216 -20.37 -3.34 -5.68
N GLN A 217 -21.54 -3.03 -5.12
CA GLN A 217 -22.31 -3.91 -4.22
C GLN A 217 -22.54 -5.31 -4.80
N ILE A 218 -22.86 -5.42 -6.08
CA ILE A 218 -23.10 -6.70 -6.76
C ILE A 218 -21.90 -7.67 -6.68
N ARG A 219 -20.71 -7.19 -6.28
CA ARG A 219 -19.48 -7.96 -6.16
C ARG A 219 -18.91 -7.99 -4.74
N SER A 220 -19.71 -7.62 -3.71
CA SER A 220 -19.25 -7.53 -2.31
C SER A 220 -18.65 -8.83 -1.80
N THR A 221 -19.25 -9.99 -2.11
CA THR A 221 -18.71 -11.30 -1.73
C THR A 221 -17.26 -11.49 -2.21
N ALA A 222 -16.96 -11.05 -3.44
CA ALA A 222 -15.59 -11.15 -3.97
C ALA A 222 -14.64 -10.19 -3.23
N TRP A 223 -15.08 -8.98 -2.91
CA TRP A 223 -14.31 -7.99 -2.14
C TRP A 223 -13.90 -8.55 -0.78
N GLU A 224 -14.86 -8.99 0.02
CA GLU A 224 -14.64 -9.53 1.35
C GLU A 224 -13.76 -10.80 1.35
N THR A 225 -14.07 -11.74 0.43
CA THR A 225 -13.32 -12.99 0.32
C THR A 225 -11.88 -12.74 -0.07
N LEU A 226 -11.64 -11.86 -1.05
CA LEU A 226 -10.30 -11.60 -1.55
C LEU A 226 -9.45 -10.78 -0.58
N LEU A 227 -10.01 -9.80 0.15
CA LEU A 227 -9.27 -9.10 1.21
C LEU A 227 -8.74 -10.11 2.25
N ARG A 228 -9.60 -11.03 2.68
CA ARG A 228 -9.23 -12.10 3.61
C ARG A 228 -8.16 -13.02 3.04
N ALA A 229 -8.31 -13.44 1.78
CA ALA A 229 -7.31 -14.27 1.10
C ALA A 229 -5.96 -13.57 1.02
N ARG A 230 -5.92 -12.27 0.68
CA ARG A 230 -4.68 -11.48 0.62
C ARG A 230 -3.98 -11.37 1.96
N ALA A 231 -4.71 -11.23 3.06
CA ALA A 231 -4.12 -11.22 4.40
C ALA A 231 -3.47 -12.58 4.75
N ILE A 232 -4.20 -13.68 4.50
CA ILE A 232 -3.77 -15.05 4.84
C ILE A 232 -2.54 -15.45 4.02
N GLU A 233 -2.62 -15.38 2.70
CA GLU A 233 -1.57 -15.88 1.80
C GLU A 233 -0.26 -15.09 1.89
N ASN A 234 -0.34 -13.84 2.35
CA ASN A 234 0.79 -12.93 2.45
C ASN A 234 1.30 -12.75 3.90
N LEU A 235 0.67 -13.41 4.88
CA LEU A 235 1.00 -13.27 6.31
C LEU A 235 1.17 -11.80 6.71
N SER A 236 0.20 -10.96 6.31
CA SER A 236 0.22 -9.50 6.49
C SER A 236 -1.14 -8.99 6.92
N TYR A 237 -1.19 -7.83 7.55
CA TYR A 237 -2.46 -7.12 7.65
C TYR A 237 -2.94 -6.73 6.25
N CYS A 238 -4.27 -6.67 6.07
CA CYS A 238 -4.91 -6.18 4.85
C CYS A 238 -6.00 -5.18 5.21
N VAL A 239 -5.91 -3.97 4.66
CA VAL A 239 -6.90 -2.90 4.81
C VAL A 239 -7.57 -2.68 3.46
N GLY A 240 -8.89 -2.73 3.42
CA GLY A 240 -9.68 -2.36 2.25
C GLY A 240 -10.54 -1.15 2.57
N VAL A 241 -10.46 -0.08 1.77
CA VAL A 241 -11.31 1.10 1.89
C VAL A 241 -12.12 1.27 0.62
N ASN A 242 -13.43 1.19 0.75
CA ASN A 242 -14.38 1.32 -0.32
C ASN A 242 -15.31 2.52 -0.06
N ARG A 243 -16.08 2.93 -1.05
CA ARG A 243 -17.14 3.93 -0.93
C ARG A 243 -18.50 3.29 -0.63
N VAL A 244 -19.48 4.11 -0.24
CA VAL A 244 -20.92 3.79 -0.19
C VAL A 244 -21.70 4.69 -1.16
N GLY A 245 -23.00 4.52 -1.23
CA GLY A 245 -23.94 5.33 -2.03
C GLY A 245 -24.01 4.88 -3.48
N THR A 246 -24.69 5.66 -4.31
CA THR A 246 -24.91 5.40 -5.75
C THR A 246 -24.09 6.39 -6.58
N ASP A 247 -23.42 5.94 -7.62
CA ASP A 247 -22.68 6.85 -8.50
C ASP A 247 -23.56 7.45 -9.61
N GLY A 248 -22.99 8.39 -10.41
CA GLY A 248 -23.72 9.03 -11.49
C GLY A 248 -24.09 8.12 -12.65
N ASN A 249 -23.65 6.87 -12.66
CA ASN A 249 -24.04 5.83 -13.61
C ASN A 249 -25.12 4.89 -13.04
N GLY A 250 -25.60 5.15 -11.82
CA GLY A 250 -26.61 4.33 -11.15
C GLY A 250 -26.06 3.03 -10.57
N ILE A 251 -24.75 2.95 -10.33
CA ILE A 251 -24.13 1.79 -9.69
C ILE A 251 -24.13 1.99 -8.18
N ASP A 252 -24.61 0.98 -7.46
CA ASP A 252 -24.67 0.98 -6.00
C ASP A 252 -23.40 0.43 -5.37
N TYR A 253 -23.00 1.05 -4.26
CA TYR A 253 -21.83 0.69 -3.45
C TYR A 253 -22.28 0.57 -1.99
N ASN A 254 -21.97 -0.55 -1.35
CA ASN A 254 -22.33 -0.80 0.05
C ASN A 254 -21.11 -0.82 0.99
N GLY A 255 -19.96 -0.35 0.55
CA GLY A 255 -18.77 -0.23 1.39
C GLY A 255 -18.07 -1.56 1.62
N HIS A 256 -18.34 -2.22 2.77
CA HIS A 256 -17.56 -3.34 3.29
C HIS A 256 -16.07 -3.00 3.46
N SER A 257 -15.78 -1.73 3.83
CA SER A 257 -14.42 -1.37 4.24
C SER A 257 -14.04 -2.19 5.47
N ALA A 258 -12.82 -2.73 5.46
CA ALA A 258 -12.42 -3.69 6.47
C ALA A 258 -10.93 -3.62 6.81
N ILE A 259 -10.60 -4.11 8.01
CA ILE A 259 -9.26 -4.45 8.45
C ILE A 259 -9.23 -5.94 8.77
N ILE A 260 -8.35 -6.66 8.08
CA ILE A 260 -8.18 -8.10 8.22
C ILE A 260 -6.80 -8.38 8.82
N GLY A 261 -6.78 -9.20 9.86
CA GLY A 261 -5.56 -9.67 10.50
C GLY A 261 -4.82 -10.70 9.62
N PRO A 262 -3.53 -10.95 9.92
CA PRO A 262 -2.68 -11.83 9.11
C PRO A 262 -3.12 -13.31 9.11
N LYS A 263 -4.03 -13.69 10.00
CA LYS A 263 -4.65 -15.03 10.06
C LYS A 263 -5.99 -15.11 9.34
N GLY A 264 -6.45 -13.98 8.76
CA GLY A 264 -7.74 -13.87 8.09
C GLY A 264 -8.91 -13.50 9.00
N ASP A 265 -8.66 -13.20 10.26
CA ASP A 265 -9.67 -12.69 11.18
C ASP A 265 -10.08 -11.26 10.80
N THR A 266 -11.38 -11.01 10.81
CA THR A 266 -11.91 -9.65 10.59
C THR A 266 -11.78 -8.86 11.89
N ILE A 267 -10.82 -7.93 11.94
CA ILE A 267 -10.64 -7.03 13.09
C ILE A 267 -11.73 -5.95 13.09
N PHE A 268 -12.09 -5.48 11.90
CA PHE A 268 -13.14 -4.49 11.71
C PHE A 268 -13.75 -4.64 10.31
N SER A 269 -15.05 -4.39 10.20
CA SER A 269 -15.74 -4.17 8.93
C SER A 269 -16.93 -3.25 9.13
N VAL A 270 -17.32 -2.52 8.08
CA VAL A 270 -18.49 -1.64 8.08
C VAL A 270 -19.18 -1.69 6.72
N GLU A 271 -20.52 -1.84 6.75
CA GLU A 271 -21.37 -1.97 5.58
C GLU A 271 -22.44 -0.90 5.56
N GLY A 272 -22.79 -0.41 4.36
CA GLY A 272 -23.98 0.35 4.04
C GLY A 272 -24.06 1.78 4.60
N VAL A 273 -23.09 2.22 5.39
CA VAL A 273 -23.07 3.55 6.01
C VAL A 273 -21.72 4.22 5.85
N GLU A 274 -21.70 5.53 5.89
CA GLU A 274 -20.45 6.29 6.01
C GLU A 274 -19.77 5.99 7.35
N ALA A 275 -18.45 5.93 7.34
CA ALA A 275 -17.72 5.64 8.56
C ALA A 275 -16.32 6.27 8.58
N ILE A 276 -15.92 6.71 9.76
CA ILE A 276 -14.55 7.11 10.08
C ILE A 276 -14.11 6.21 11.22
N LYS A 277 -13.13 5.35 10.99
CA LYS A 277 -12.68 4.40 11.99
C LYS A 277 -11.18 4.31 12.08
N THR A 278 -10.64 4.59 13.26
CA THR A 278 -9.21 4.40 13.58
C THR A 278 -9.04 3.13 14.39
N LEU A 279 -8.08 2.30 13.98
CA LEU A 279 -7.69 1.07 14.67
C LEU A 279 -6.18 0.93 14.72
N GLU A 280 -5.71 0.27 15.76
CA GLU A 280 -4.28 0.00 15.96
C GLU A 280 -3.92 -1.39 15.46
N LEU A 281 -2.91 -1.48 14.59
CA LEU A 281 -2.32 -2.72 14.10
C LEU A 281 -1.12 -3.06 14.98
N ASN A 282 -1.13 -4.25 15.58
CA ASN A 282 -0.10 -4.67 16.51
C ASN A 282 1.11 -5.25 15.79
N ALA A 283 2.24 -4.55 15.88
CA ALA A 283 3.50 -4.93 15.26
C ALA A 283 4.08 -6.24 15.83
N HIS A 284 4.05 -6.38 17.14
CA HIS A 284 4.58 -7.57 17.82
C HIS A 284 3.76 -8.82 17.47
N ALA A 285 2.42 -8.69 17.41
CA ALA A 285 1.56 -9.81 17.04
C ALA A 285 1.81 -10.31 15.63
N LEU A 286 2.07 -9.41 14.68
CA LEU A 286 2.44 -9.76 13.30
C LEU A 286 3.77 -10.52 13.26
N GLN A 287 4.80 -10.00 13.95
CA GLN A 287 6.10 -10.65 13.96
C GLN A 287 6.04 -12.01 14.64
N ALA A 288 5.42 -12.11 15.82
CA ALA A 288 5.25 -13.37 16.55
C ALA A 288 4.49 -14.43 15.72
N TYR A 289 3.49 -14.02 14.93
CA TYR A 289 2.79 -14.93 14.03
C TYR A 289 3.71 -15.44 12.92
N ARG A 290 4.48 -14.56 12.28
CA ARG A 290 5.42 -14.92 11.21
C ARG A 290 6.56 -15.83 11.72
N ASP A 291 7.07 -15.58 12.92
CA ASP A 291 8.11 -16.41 13.53
C ASP A 291 7.59 -17.83 13.85
N ARG A 292 6.33 -17.93 14.28
CA ARG A 292 5.71 -19.22 14.60
C ARG A 292 5.25 -19.99 13.35
N PHE A 293 4.87 -19.29 12.29
CA PHE A 293 4.38 -19.87 11.05
C PHE A 293 5.02 -19.18 9.84
N PRO A 294 6.28 -19.50 9.54
CA PRO A 294 7.04 -18.82 8.48
C PRO A 294 6.77 -19.38 7.07
N ALA A 295 5.49 -19.53 6.68
CA ALA A 295 5.09 -20.12 5.39
C ALA A 295 5.64 -19.38 4.16
N PHE A 296 6.12 -18.15 4.32
CA PHE A 296 6.80 -17.42 3.26
C PHE A 296 8.16 -18.03 2.87
N LEU A 297 8.76 -18.89 3.71
CA LEU A 297 10.01 -19.62 3.38
C LEU A 297 9.76 -20.77 2.40
N ASP A 298 8.52 -21.27 2.30
CA ASP A 298 8.12 -22.37 1.43
C ASP A 298 7.53 -21.85 0.10
N ALA A 299 7.51 -20.53 -0.10
CA ALA A 299 6.91 -19.92 -1.29
C ALA A 299 7.84 -20.07 -2.50
N ASP A 300 7.22 -20.33 -3.66
CA ASP A 300 7.94 -20.34 -4.93
C ASP A 300 8.45 -18.94 -5.32
N ASP A 301 9.62 -18.91 -5.94
CA ASP A 301 10.14 -17.73 -6.60
C ASP A 301 9.54 -17.59 -8.00
N PHE A 302 9.17 -16.37 -8.38
CA PHE A 302 8.67 -16.07 -9.71
C PHE A 302 9.04 -14.65 -10.13
N THR A 303 9.07 -14.41 -11.44
CA THR A 303 9.24 -13.11 -12.07
C THR A 303 7.95 -12.74 -12.81
N ILE A 304 7.57 -11.46 -12.74
CA ILE A 304 6.53 -10.91 -13.60
C ILE A 304 7.27 -10.24 -14.75
N GLU A 305 7.18 -10.81 -15.94
CA GLU A 305 7.68 -10.18 -17.14
C GLU A 305 6.75 -9.03 -17.51
N SER A 306 7.28 -7.81 -17.59
CA SER A 306 6.58 -6.73 -18.27
C SER A 306 6.66 -7.04 -19.75
N GLU A 307 5.54 -7.36 -20.40
CA GLU A 307 5.48 -7.36 -21.86
C GLU A 307 5.86 -5.96 -22.34
N ILE A 308 7.11 -5.80 -22.75
CA ILE A 308 7.51 -4.68 -23.57
C ILE A 308 6.87 -5.01 -24.93
N PHE A 309 5.73 -4.41 -25.23
CA PHE A 309 5.25 -4.35 -26.60
C PHE A 309 6.29 -3.52 -27.38
N GLU A 310 7.28 -4.18 -27.97
CA GLU A 310 8.04 -3.58 -29.03
C GLU A 310 7.05 -3.34 -30.19
N GLU A 311 6.82 -2.09 -30.49
CA GLU A 311 6.08 -1.60 -31.67
C GLU A 311 6.85 -1.99 -32.96
N LYS A 312 6.93 -3.27 -33.30
CA LYS A 312 7.69 -3.75 -34.48
C LYS A 312 6.89 -4.44 -35.57
N ASP A 313 5.57 -4.61 -35.42
CA ASP A 313 4.81 -5.41 -36.39
C ASP A 313 3.72 -4.66 -37.18
N PHE A 314 3.83 -3.34 -37.36
CA PHE A 314 2.86 -2.59 -38.21
C PHE A 314 3.41 -2.06 -39.53
N LEU A 315 4.57 -2.52 -40.01
CA LEU A 315 5.12 -2.07 -41.31
C LEU A 315 5.46 -3.22 -42.29
N HIS A 316 4.61 -4.24 -42.38
CA HIS A 316 4.67 -5.15 -43.54
C HIS A 316 3.25 -5.52 -43.98
N GLY A 317 2.68 -4.74 -44.86
CA GLY A 317 1.38 -5.03 -45.47
C GLY A 317 0.81 -3.97 -46.38
N LEU A 318 1.64 -3.24 -47.12
CA LEU A 318 1.23 -2.45 -48.30
C LEU A 318 2.39 -2.46 -49.31
N SER A 319 2.38 -3.49 -50.16
CA SER A 319 3.00 -3.47 -51.49
C SER A 319 2.05 -4.13 -52.48
#